data_1aa6bc43836d92658597576798e11704
#
_entry.id   1aa6bc43836d92658597576798e11704
#
_cell.length_a   1.000
_cell.length_b   1.000
_cell.length_c   1.000
_cell.angle_alpha   90.00
_cell.angle_beta   90.00
_cell.angle_gamma   90.00
#
_symmetry.space_group_name_H-M   'P 1'
#
loop_
_entity.id
_entity.type
_entity.pdbx_description
1 polymer ?
#
loop_
_entity_poly.entity_id
_entity_poly.type
_entity_poly.pdbx_seq_one_letter_code
_entity_poly.pdbx_strand_id
1 'polypeptide(L)'
;MKLKSLLLIVLVAKFCFAQQFNTALCWKVTAPSSGTENYLYGTIHVTDERVYTFTDSLSSLIDSCQVFALELDPSDFNFSSAFELFKADTSLKDLLSKHEYILLDSVCRSKLGFSADIIQFVKPIFVAILLTEDFAQASSQEFLDLHLSNIAKAKNKELVGLELLEEQLAAIDKIPLSYQVEMLLESLRDDSSSSALMPELDPLIQSYLEGDTISLMDSFEEEGLPEEFEEAMLVIRNQKMAERFHKIAQEKSLFAAVGAAHLYGRNGLLQLLRDKGYKVENLSLIHI
;
A
#
# COMPACT_ATOMS: atom_id res chain seq x y z
N MET A 1 -2.19 -30.37 -50.67
CA MET A 1 -3.14 -30.41 -49.58
C MET A 1 -2.46 -30.88 -48.28
N LYS A 2 -1.40 -30.20 -47.80
CA LYS A 2 -0.67 -30.56 -46.55
C LYS A 2 -0.04 -29.36 -45.83
N LEU A 3 -0.36 -28.11 -46.25
CA LEU A 3 0.28 -26.91 -45.64
C LEU A 3 -0.68 -26.08 -44.78
N LYS A 4 -1.98 -26.39 -44.75
CA LYS A 4 -3.00 -25.67 -43.96
C LYS A 4 -3.21 -26.24 -42.54
N SER A 5 -2.80 -27.51 -42.31
CA SER A 5 -2.97 -28.15 -41.01
C SER A 5 -1.86 -27.80 -39.99
N LEU A 6 -0.70 -27.34 -40.47
CA LEU A 6 0.42 -27.00 -39.58
C LEU A 6 0.31 -25.59 -38.98
N LEU A 7 -0.43 -24.71 -39.66
CA LEU A 7 -0.65 -23.33 -39.17
C LEU A 7 -1.69 -23.26 -38.04
N LEU A 8 -2.60 -24.23 -37.97
CA LEU A 8 -3.64 -24.28 -36.93
C LEU A 8 -3.12 -24.77 -35.58
N ILE A 9 -2.08 -25.63 -35.59
CA ILE A 9 -1.48 -26.16 -34.34
C ILE A 9 -0.58 -25.13 -33.66
N VAL A 10 0.06 -24.23 -34.41
CA VAL A 10 0.89 -23.16 -33.88
C VAL A 10 0.03 -22.02 -33.29
N LEU A 11 -1.21 -21.83 -33.79
CA LEU A 11 -2.12 -20.81 -33.25
C LEU A 11 -2.77 -21.27 -31.95
N VAL A 12 -3.02 -22.57 -31.76
CA VAL A 12 -3.60 -23.11 -30.51
C VAL A 12 -2.56 -23.16 -29.37
N ALA A 13 -1.26 -23.31 -29.70
CA ALA A 13 -0.20 -23.31 -28.68
C ALA A 13 0.12 -21.91 -28.10
N LYS A 14 -0.27 -20.83 -28.79
CA LYS A 14 -0.15 -19.46 -28.25
C LYS A 14 -1.31 -19.05 -27.35
N PHE A 15 -2.39 -19.81 -27.29
CA PHE A 15 -3.56 -19.51 -26.44
C PHE A 15 -3.52 -20.15 -25.05
N CYS A 16 -2.52 -20.98 -24.75
CA CYS A 16 -2.41 -21.66 -23.45
C CYS A 16 -1.44 -21.02 -22.45
N PHE A 17 -0.86 -19.86 -22.75
CA PHE A 17 -0.07 -19.07 -21.82
C PHE A 17 -0.60 -17.64 -21.65
N ALA A 18 -1.92 -17.45 -21.74
CA ALA A 18 -2.53 -16.41 -20.96
C ALA A 18 -2.46 -16.92 -19.50
N GLN A 19 -1.38 -16.55 -18.78
CA GLN A 19 -1.47 -16.54 -17.33
C GLN A 19 -2.77 -15.81 -17.01
N GLN A 20 -3.76 -16.54 -16.51
CA GLN A 20 -4.90 -15.92 -15.85
C GLN A 20 -4.27 -15.14 -14.70
N PHE A 21 -4.04 -13.84 -14.90
CA PHE A 21 -3.81 -12.90 -13.83
C PHE A 21 -5.09 -12.92 -13.01
N ASN A 22 -5.06 -13.65 -11.95
CA ASN A 22 -6.20 -13.86 -11.10
C ASN A 22 -6.31 -12.62 -10.22
N THR A 23 -7.19 -11.73 -10.62
CA THR A 23 -7.46 -10.43 -10.01
C THR A 23 -8.22 -10.63 -8.71
N ALA A 24 -7.53 -10.82 -7.59
CA ALA A 24 -8.18 -10.94 -6.29
C ALA A 24 -7.38 -10.26 -5.20
N LEU A 25 -8.08 -9.63 -4.31
CA LEU A 25 -7.48 -8.95 -3.16
C LEU A 25 -7.28 -9.89 -1.97
N CYS A 26 -7.99 -11.02 -1.91
CA CYS A 26 -7.91 -11.98 -0.81
C CYS A 26 -7.30 -13.31 -1.23
N TRP A 27 -6.34 -13.79 -0.47
CA TRP A 27 -5.57 -14.98 -0.75
C TRP A 27 -5.47 -15.90 0.46
N LYS A 28 -5.70 -17.19 0.23
CA LYS A 28 -5.38 -18.24 1.20
C LYS A 28 -3.93 -18.68 1.02
N VAL A 29 -3.19 -18.69 2.11
CA VAL A 29 -1.75 -18.97 2.17
C VAL A 29 -1.52 -20.15 3.10
N THR A 30 -1.38 -21.35 2.54
CA THR A 30 -1.25 -22.59 3.33
C THR A 30 0.23 -22.87 3.58
N ALA A 31 0.57 -23.05 4.86
CA ALA A 31 1.94 -23.30 5.28
C ALA A 31 2.44 -24.69 4.81
N PRO A 32 3.68 -24.79 4.27
CA PRO A 32 4.16 -26.02 3.64
C PRO A 32 4.31 -27.20 4.61
N SER A 33 4.67 -26.93 5.84
CA SER A 33 4.99 -28.00 6.83
C SER A 33 3.81 -28.39 7.71
N SER A 34 3.01 -27.42 8.16
CA SER A 34 1.91 -27.64 9.09
C SER A 34 0.55 -27.80 8.41
N GLY A 35 0.41 -27.33 7.15
CA GLY A 35 -0.87 -27.18 6.49
C GLY A 35 -1.76 -26.09 7.10
N THR A 36 -1.22 -25.25 8.00
CA THR A 36 -1.96 -24.14 8.62
C THR A 36 -2.42 -23.16 7.56
N GLU A 37 -3.70 -22.83 7.59
CA GLU A 37 -4.28 -21.84 6.70
C GLU A 37 -4.06 -20.44 7.29
N ASN A 38 -3.49 -19.57 6.46
CA ASN A 38 -3.31 -18.15 6.71
C ASN A 38 -3.98 -17.38 5.59
N TYR A 39 -4.22 -16.10 5.80
CA TYR A 39 -4.85 -15.24 4.80
C TYR A 39 -4.02 -13.97 4.59
N LEU A 40 -3.99 -13.50 3.34
CA LEU A 40 -3.37 -12.25 2.94
C LEU A 40 -4.39 -11.43 2.16
N TYR A 41 -4.64 -10.22 2.60
CA TYR A 41 -5.62 -9.32 2.01
C TYR A 41 -4.97 -8.00 1.62
N GLY A 42 -5.21 -7.56 0.37
CA GLY A 42 -4.77 -6.27 -0.13
C GLY A 42 -5.75 -5.17 0.25
N THR A 43 -5.28 -4.18 0.99
CA THR A 43 -6.05 -3.00 1.38
C THR A 43 -5.76 -1.82 0.47
N ILE A 44 -6.54 -0.76 0.62
CA ILE A 44 -6.33 0.55 0.01
C ILE A 44 -6.52 1.62 1.08
N HIS A 45 -5.62 2.59 1.12
CA HIS A 45 -5.63 3.67 2.11
C HIS A 45 -6.57 4.81 1.68
N VAL A 46 -7.86 4.53 1.64
CA VAL A 46 -8.91 5.50 1.35
C VAL A 46 -10.01 5.42 2.41
N THR A 47 -10.75 6.51 2.57
CA THR A 47 -11.86 6.62 3.54
C THR A 47 -13.24 6.44 2.88
N ASP A 48 -13.32 5.94 1.65
CA ASP A 48 -14.56 5.74 0.90
C ASP A 48 -15.33 4.50 1.40
N GLU A 49 -16.62 4.65 1.69
CA GLU A 49 -17.46 3.58 2.23
C GLU A 49 -17.58 2.36 1.30
N ARG A 50 -17.38 2.52 0.01
CA ARG A 50 -17.43 1.43 -0.98
C ARG A 50 -16.41 0.33 -0.70
N VAL A 51 -15.25 0.68 -0.13
CA VAL A 51 -14.18 -0.30 0.15
C VAL A 51 -14.49 -1.25 1.30
N TYR A 52 -15.53 -0.96 2.11
CA TYR A 52 -15.97 -1.84 3.20
C TYR A 52 -16.92 -2.97 2.77
N THR A 53 -17.22 -3.08 1.48
CA THR A 53 -18.21 -4.04 0.94
C THR A 53 -17.95 -5.49 1.36
N PHE A 54 -16.68 -5.89 1.54
CA PHE A 54 -16.30 -7.26 1.89
C PHE A 54 -16.05 -7.48 3.39
N THR A 55 -16.38 -6.52 4.23
CA THR A 55 -16.04 -6.55 5.67
C THR A 55 -16.59 -7.78 6.39
N ASP A 56 -17.81 -8.21 6.09
CA ASP A 56 -18.42 -9.38 6.75
C ASP A 56 -17.67 -10.68 6.45
N SER A 57 -17.32 -10.90 5.17
CA SER A 57 -16.52 -12.06 4.75
C SER A 57 -15.13 -12.02 5.37
N LEU A 58 -14.47 -10.86 5.35
CA LEU A 58 -13.15 -10.67 5.98
C LEU A 58 -13.21 -10.88 7.49
N SER A 59 -14.27 -10.43 8.15
CA SER A 59 -14.49 -10.62 9.59
C SER A 59 -14.53 -12.11 9.97
N SER A 60 -15.11 -12.95 9.12
CA SER A 60 -15.14 -14.41 9.32
C SER A 60 -13.75 -15.03 9.19
N LEU A 61 -12.96 -14.59 8.20
CA LEU A 61 -11.57 -15.04 8.00
C LEU A 61 -10.67 -14.57 9.15
N ILE A 62 -10.79 -13.32 9.58
CA ILE A 62 -10.08 -12.77 10.76
C ILE A 62 -10.40 -13.62 11.99
N ASP A 63 -11.66 -14.01 12.16
CA ASP A 63 -12.08 -14.83 13.31
C ASP A 63 -11.44 -16.21 13.33
N SER A 64 -11.17 -16.79 12.17
CA SER A 64 -10.51 -18.09 12.04
C SER A 64 -9.01 -18.09 12.37
N CYS A 65 -8.37 -16.90 12.44
CA CYS A 65 -6.96 -16.73 12.71
C CYS A 65 -6.69 -16.38 14.19
N GLN A 66 -5.47 -16.68 14.65
CA GLN A 66 -4.99 -16.32 15.99
C GLN A 66 -4.39 -14.91 16.02
N VAL A 67 -3.72 -14.52 14.93
CA VAL A 67 -3.01 -13.24 14.79
C VAL A 67 -3.63 -12.46 13.64
N PHE A 68 -3.75 -11.15 13.84
CA PHE A 68 -4.05 -10.18 12.79
C PHE A 68 -2.84 -9.28 12.61
N ALA A 69 -2.31 -9.21 11.40
CA ALA A 69 -1.17 -8.37 11.06
C ALA A 69 -1.57 -7.22 10.14
N LEU A 70 -0.96 -6.07 10.39
CA LEU A 70 -0.95 -4.90 9.51
C LEU A 70 0.46 -4.66 8.98
N GLU A 71 0.63 -3.70 8.07
CA GLU A 71 1.96 -3.19 7.77
C GLU A 71 2.62 -2.66 9.04
N LEU A 72 1.97 -1.74 9.73
CA LEU A 72 2.40 -1.20 11.02
C LEU A 72 1.39 -1.53 12.11
N ASP A 73 1.84 -1.93 13.28
CA ASP A 73 0.97 -1.97 14.46
C ASP A 73 0.72 -0.54 14.96
N PRO A 74 -0.55 -0.05 14.97
CA PRO A 74 -0.84 1.28 15.46
C PRO A 74 -0.41 1.52 16.92
N SER A 75 -0.24 0.47 17.72
CA SER A 75 0.20 0.57 19.11
C SER A 75 1.69 0.89 19.24
N ASP A 76 2.49 0.60 18.20
CA ASP A 76 3.92 0.89 18.17
C ASP A 76 4.20 2.36 17.82
N PHE A 77 3.16 3.12 17.45
CA PHE A 77 3.30 4.51 17.06
C PHE A 77 3.59 5.39 18.29
N ASN A 78 4.83 5.84 18.41
CA ASN A 78 5.25 6.81 19.41
C ASN A 78 5.45 8.18 18.75
N PHE A 79 4.62 9.14 19.12
CA PHE A 79 4.63 10.50 18.54
C PHE A 79 5.99 11.19 18.65
N SER A 80 6.70 11.01 19.76
CA SER A 80 8.01 11.65 19.97
C SER A 80 9.09 11.07 19.07
N SER A 81 9.09 9.74 18.88
CA SER A 81 10.02 9.07 17.97
C SER A 81 9.68 9.37 16.52
N ALA A 82 8.39 9.38 16.18
CA ALA A 82 7.93 9.69 14.83
C ALA A 82 8.31 11.10 14.38
N PHE A 83 8.23 12.09 15.27
CA PHE A 83 8.58 13.48 14.93
C PHE A 83 10.04 13.61 14.48
N GLU A 84 10.99 12.95 15.15
CA GLU A 84 12.39 12.96 14.73
C GLU A 84 12.60 12.28 13.35
N LEU A 85 11.81 11.28 13.03
CA LEU A 85 11.90 10.56 11.78
C LEU A 85 11.31 11.35 10.58
N PHE A 86 10.34 12.23 10.84
CA PHE A 86 9.79 13.14 9.82
C PHE A 86 10.69 14.35 9.56
N LYS A 87 11.66 14.60 10.44
CA LYS A 87 12.51 15.77 10.39
C LYS A 87 13.47 15.70 9.21
N ALA A 88 13.62 16.84 8.51
CA ALA A 88 14.63 17.06 7.49
C ALA A 88 15.83 17.80 8.06
N ASP A 89 17.01 17.51 7.55
CA ASP A 89 18.25 18.23 7.89
C ASP A 89 18.31 19.62 7.22
N THR A 90 17.61 19.77 6.09
CA THR A 90 17.56 21.02 5.30
C THR A 90 16.16 21.62 5.40
N SER A 91 16.09 22.94 5.61
CA SER A 91 14.79 23.61 5.73
C SER A 91 14.12 23.75 4.36
N LEU A 92 12.79 23.74 4.33
CA LEU A 92 12.02 24.00 3.11
C LEU A 92 12.32 25.40 2.54
N LYS A 93 12.74 26.37 3.37
CA LYS A 93 13.18 27.71 2.90
C LYS A 93 14.44 27.66 2.06
N ASP A 94 15.33 26.70 2.34
CA ASP A 94 16.58 26.51 1.61
C ASP A 94 16.39 25.65 0.36
N LEU A 95 15.36 24.79 0.34
CA LEU A 95 15.04 23.91 -0.77
C LEU A 95 14.17 24.57 -1.84
N LEU A 96 13.33 25.53 -1.46
CA LEU A 96 12.35 26.18 -2.31
C LEU A 96 12.82 27.59 -2.69
N SER A 97 12.47 28.06 -3.88
CA SER A 97 12.59 29.46 -4.20
C SER A 97 11.68 30.31 -3.30
N LYS A 98 11.97 31.59 -3.18
CA LYS A 98 11.13 32.52 -2.40
C LYS A 98 9.66 32.50 -2.82
N HIS A 99 9.40 32.38 -4.13
CA HIS A 99 8.03 32.33 -4.66
C HIS A 99 7.31 31.03 -4.27
N GLU A 100 7.99 29.89 -4.40
CA GLU A 100 7.45 28.58 -4.04
C GLU A 100 7.18 28.47 -2.52
N TYR A 101 8.08 29.04 -1.69
CA TYR A 101 7.85 29.05 -0.23
C TYR A 101 6.64 29.93 0.16
N ILE A 102 6.45 31.07 -0.51
CA ILE A 102 5.25 31.92 -0.28
C ILE A 102 3.99 31.16 -0.70
N LEU A 103 4.02 30.43 -1.80
CA LEU A 103 2.90 29.59 -2.22
C LEU A 103 2.62 28.48 -1.19
N LEU A 104 3.64 27.77 -0.74
CA LEU A 104 3.53 26.77 0.31
C LEU A 104 2.90 27.35 1.58
N ASP A 105 3.37 28.53 2.06
CA ASP A 105 2.82 29.17 3.26
C ASP A 105 1.35 29.55 3.08
N SER A 106 0.98 30.01 1.89
CA SER A 106 -0.43 30.34 1.55
C SER A 106 -1.31 29.10 1.63
N VAL A 107 -0.87 27.96 1.03
CA VAL A 107 -1.61 26.69 1.03
C VAL A 107 -1.70 26.11 2.43
N CYS A 108 -0.60 26.12 3.20
CA CYS A 108 -0.61 25.68 4.60
C CYS A 108 -1.61 26.48 5.45
N ARG A 109 -1.65 27.78 5.32
CA ARG A 109 -2.63 28.63 6.04
C ARG A 109 -4.06 28.32 5.64
N SER A 110 -4.29 28.07 4.36
CA SER A 110 -5.63 27.78 3.83
C SER A 110 -6.11 26.39 4.24
N LYS A 111 -5.31 25.35 4.02
CA LYS A 111 -5.71 23.94 4.24
C LYS A 111 -5.50 23.49 5.70
N LEU A 112 -4.41 23.90 6.35
CA LEU A 112 -4.00 23.41 7.66
C LEU A 112 -4.21 24.41 8.80
N GLY A 113 -4.48 25.68 8.49
CA GLY A 113 -4.70 26.72 9.48
C GLY A 113 -3.44 27.28 10.17
N PHE A 114 -2.23 26.91 9.71
CA PHE A 114 -0.96 27.39 10.27
C PHE A 114 0.07 27.70 9.18
N SER A 115 1.13 28.48 9.57
CA SER A 115 2.20 28.86 8.65
C SER A 115 3.13 27.69 8.33
N ALA A 116 3.68 27.65 7.10
CA ALA A 116 4.75 26.72 6.69
C ALA A 116 6.00 26.80 7.60
N ASP A 117 6.20 27.88 8.35
CA ASP A 117 7.29 28.01 9.31
C ASP A 117 7.24 26.93 10.42
N ILE A 118 6.05 26.43 10.75
CA ILE A 118 5.87 25.36 11.76
C ILE A 118 6.44 24.04 11.26
N ILE A 119 6.32 23.78 9.97
CA ILE A 119 6.74 22.51 9.34
C ILE A 119 7.99 22.67 8.47
N GLN A 120 8.74 23.77 8.60
CA GLN A 120 9.87 24.08 7.72
C GLN A 120 11.00 23.05 7.74
N PHE A 121 11.10 22.21 8.78
CA PHE A 121 12.06 21.12 8.90
C PHE A 121 11.39 19.72 8.77
N VAL A 122 10.21 19.64 8.17
CA VAL A 122 9.58 18.37 7.80
C VAL A 122 10.04 18.00 6.38
N LYS A 123 10.31 16.72 6.13
CA LYS A 123 10.71 16.23 4.81
C LYS A 123 9.63 16.59 3.77
N PRO A 124 10.02 17.04 2.55
CA PRO A 124 9.07 17.55 1.55
C PRO A 124 7.94 16.57 1.22
N ILE A 125 8.23 15.29 1.13
CA ILE A 125 7.22 14.25 0.83
C ILE A 125 6.12 14.19 1.89
N PHE A 126 6.45 14.32 3.18
CA PHE A 126 5.42 14.33 4.23
C PHE A 126 4.58 15.59 4.22
N VAL A 127 5.18 16.71 3.82
CA VAL A 127 4.43 17.96 3.63
C VAL A 127 3.47 17.81 2.45
N ALA A 128 3.90 17.20 1.35
CA ALA A 128 3.04 16.91 0.22
C ALA A 128 1.83 16.05 0.63
N ILE A 129 2.06 14.94 1.36
CA ILE A 129 0.99 14.07 1.89
C ILE A 129 0.05 14.84 2.82
N LEU A 130 0.59 15.67 3.71
CA LEU A 130 -0.20 16.47 4.65
C LEU A 130 -1.14 17.46 3.94
N LEU A 131 -0.78 17.90 2.75
CA LEU A 131 -1.56 18.85 1.95
C LEU A 131 -2.63 18.16 1.07
N THR A 132 -2.67 16.83 1.00
CA THR A 132 -3.74 16.11 0.28
C THR A 132 -5.08 16.31 0.98
N GLU A 133 -6.18 16.34 0.22
CA GLU A 133 -7.52 16.50 0.78
C GLU A 133 -7.91 15.34 1.68
N ASP A 134 -7.46 14.13 1.37
CA ASP A 134 -7.75 12.92 2.14
C ASP A 134 -7.24 13.02 3.57
N PHE A 135 -6.05 13.61 3.77
CA PHE A 135 -5.52 13.81 5.12
C PHE A 135 -6.35 14.81 5.94
N ALA A 136 -6.85 15.87 5.30
CA ALA A 136 -7.70 16.87 5.95
C ALA A 136 -9.10 16.31 6.28
N GLN A 137 -9.62 15.36 5.50
CA GLN A 137 -10.93 14.71 5.69
C GLN A 137 -10.88 13.46 6.57
N ALA A 138 -9.72 12.82 6.73
CA ALA A 138 -9.51 11.62 7.54
C ALA A 138 -9.91 11.76 9.03
N SER A 139 -10.25 12.96 9.46
CA SER A 139 -10.77 13.21 10.82
C SER A 139 -12.18 12.66 11.07
N SER A 140 -12.93 12.26 10.03
CA SER A 140 -14.33 11.83 10.14
C SER A 140 -14.61 10.39 9.70
N GLN A 141 -13.71 9.76 8.93
CA GLN A 141 -13.87 8.40 8.45
C GLN A 141 -12.59 7.58 8.70
N GLU A 142 -12.76 6.30 8.90
CA GLU A 142 -11.68 5.38 9.24
C GLU A 142 -11.09 4.77 7.94
N PHE A 143 -9.76 4.68 7.82
CA PHE A 143 -9.14 3.92 6.74
C PHE A 143 -9.45 2.43 6.85
N LEU A 144 -9.52 1.72 5.73
CA LEU A 144 -9.88 0.29 5.69
C LEU A 144 -8.99 -0.57 6.61
N ASP A 145 -7.69 -0.31 6.64
CA ASP A 145 -6.74 -1.02 7.50
C ASP A 145 -7.08 -0.87 8.98
N LEU A 146 -7.40 0.35 9.41
CA LEU A 146 -7.78 0.63 10.79
C LEU A 146 -9.14 0.01 11.12
N HIS A 147 -10.09 0.03 10.18
CA HIS A 147 -11.38 -0.62 10.30
C HIS A 147 -11.23 -2.13 10.56
N LEU A 148 -10.43 -2.83 9.74
CA LEU A 148 -10.14 -4.26 9.91
C LEU A 148 -9.41 -4.54 11.22
N SER A 149 -8.49 -3.68 11.62
CA SER A 149 -7.81 -3.74 12.92
C SER A 149 -8.78 -3.67 14.09
N ASN A 150 -9.77 -2.79 14.01
CA ASN A 150 -10.79 -2.65 15.07
C ASN A 150 -11.70 -3.88 15.13
N ILE A 151 -12.02 -4.51 13.99
CA ILE A 151 -12.72 -5.81 13.97
C ILE A 151 -11.85 -6.88 14.67
N ALA A 152 -10.56 -6.96 14.36
CA ALA A 152 -9.66 -7.91 14.99
C ALA A 152 -9.55 -7.69 16.50
N LYS A 153 -9.44 -6.42 16.95
CA LYS A 153 -9.46 -6.05 18.38
C LYS A 153 -10.74 -6.47 19.07
N ALA A 154 -11.90 -6.23 18.45
CA ALA A 154 -13.19 -6.63 18.99
C ALA A 154 -13.31 -8.17 19.14
N LYS A 155 -12.59 -8.94 18.32
CA LYS A 155 -12.48 -10.39 18.38
C LYS A 155 -11.33 -10.89 19.26
N ASN A 156 -10.65 -10.00 19.99
CA ASN A 156 -9.51 -10.29 20.87
C ASN A 156 -8.35 -11.00 20.15
N LYS A 157 -8.09 -10.65 18.89
CA LYS A 157 -6.94 -11.16 18.15
C LYS A 157 -5.66 -10.47 18.60
N GLU A 158 -4.54 -11.22 18.60
CA GLU A 158 -3.21 -10.62 18.76
C GLU A 158 -2.92 -9.73 17.55
N LEU A 159 -2.54 -8.48 17.77
CA LEU A 159 -2.16 -7.55 16.72
C LEU A 159 -0.64 -7.47 16.60
N VAL A 160 -0.14 -7.42 15.37
CA VAL A 160 1.29 -7.30 15.08
C VAL A 160 1.55 -6.46 13.84
N GLY A 161 2.71 -5.79 13.77
CA GLY A 161 3.22 -5.16 12.56
C GLY A 161 4.07 -6.13 11.73
N LEU A 162 3.90 -6.13 10.41
CA LEU A 162 4.82 -6.79 9.47
C LEU A 162 6.02 -5.91 9.15
N GLU A 163 5.96 -4.64 9.51
CA GLU A 163 7.04 -3.66 9.42
C GLU A 163 7.20 -2.90 10.73
N LEU A 164 8.32 -2.22 10.86
CA LEU A 164 8.56 -1.22 11.90
C LEU A 164 8.43 0.17 11.27
N LEU A 165 7.97 1.15 12.04
CA LEU A 165 7.87 2.54 11.57
C LEU A 165 9.20 3.07 11.04
N GLU A 166 10.30 2.77 11.73
CA GLU A 166 11.65 3.16 11.32
C GLU A 166 12.05 2.58 9.96
N GLU A 167 11.58 1.38 9.64
CA GLU A 167 11.88 0.73 8.35
C GLU A 167 11.13 1.39 7.21
N GLN A 168 9.87 1.73 7.43
CA GLN A 168 9.03 2.41 6.46
C GLN A 168 9.57 3.83 6.17
N LEU A 169 9.97 4.55 7.22
CA LEU A 169 10.53 5.88 7.09
C LEU A 169 11.95 5.86 6.48
N ALA A 170 12.76 4.86 6.80
CA ALA A 170 14.06 4.67 6.15
C ALA A 170 13.95 4.33 4.66
N ALA A 171 12.84 3.75 4.21
CA ALA A 171 12.56 3.60 2.78
C ALA A 171 12.34 4.96 2.11
N ILE A 172 11.61 5.86 2.76
CA ILE A 172 11.38 7.23 2.26
C ILE A 172 12.70 8.02 2.17
N ASP A 173 13.65 7.79 3.07
CA ASP A 173 14.96 8.45 3.05
C ASP A 173 15.83 8.06 1.84
N LYS A 174 15.49 6.99 1.14
CA LYS A 174 16.15 6.61 -0.12
C LYS A 174 15.60 7.36 -1.34
N ILE A 175 14.43 7.97 -1.21
CA ILE A 175 13.85 8.77 -2.28
C ILE A 175 14.68 10.04 -2.43
N PRO A 176 15.22 10.35 -3.63
CA PRO A 176 16.03 11.54 -3.85
C PRO A 176 15.32 12.81 -3.35
N LEU A 177 16.04 13.67 -2.64
CA LEU A 177 15.47 14.90 -2.08
C LEU A 177 14.87 15.82 -3.17
N SER A 178 15.51 15.84 -4.35
CA SER A 178 14.99 16.57 -5.51
C SER A 178 13.62 16.09 -5.94
N TYR A 179 13.41 14.77 -5.94
CA TYR A 179 12.12 14.18 -6.28
C TYR A 179 11.06 14.47 -5.20
N GLN A 180 11.43 14.39 -3.91
CA GLN A 180 10.52 14.79 -2.84
C GLN A 180 10.08 16.26 -2.94
N VAL A 181 10.99 17.14 -3.35
CA VAL A 181 10.68 18.57 -3.60
C VAL A 181 9.74 18.72 -4.80
N GLU A 182 9.98 17.97 -5.89
CA GLU A 182 9.12 17.97 -7.07
C GLU A 182 7.69 17.55 -6.72
N MET A 183 7.52 16.44 -6.00
CA MET A 183 6.23 15.98 -5.47
C MET A 183 5.53 17.06 -4.64
N LEU A 184 6.27 17.75 -3.75
CA LEU A 184 5.71 18.84 -2.97
C LEU A 184 5.25 19.99 -3.88
N LEU A 185 6.06 20.38 -4.87
CA LEU A 185 5.70 21.47 -5.77
C LEU A 185 4.49 21.14 -6.66
N GLU A 186 4.34 19.89 -7.05
CA GLU A 186 3.17 19.40 -7.77
C GLU A 186 1.91 19.51 -6.91
N SER A 187 1.98 19.07 -5.66
CA SER A 187 0.85 19.17 -4.72
C SER A 187 0.40 20.62 -4.45
N LEU A 188 1.27 21.62 -4.74
CA LEU A 188 0.93 23.03 -4.61
C LEU A 188 0.31 23.65 -5.88
N ARG A 189 0.47 23.01 -7.04
CA ARG A 189 0.00 23.55 -8.32
C ARG A 189 -1.43 23.16 -8.65
N ASP A 190 -1.92 22.12 -8.03
CA ASP A 190 -3.20 21.51 -8.37
C ASP A 190 -4.32 22.07 -7.47
N ASP A 191 -5.17 22.93 -8.06
CA ASP A 191 -6.45 23.37 -7.47
C ASP A 191 -7.56 22.30 -7.66
N SER A 192 -7.27 21.24 -8.40
CA SER A 192 -8.16 20.12 -8.63
C SER A 192 -7.62 18.87 -7.92
N SER A 193 -8.49 18.12 -7.34
CA SER A 193 -8.35 16.90 -6.54
C SER A 193 -7.48 15.76 -7.11
N SER A 194 -6.69 15.97 -8.15
CA SER A 194 -5.73 15.01 -8.71
C SER A 194 -4.31 15.53 -8.51
N SER A 195 -3.73 15.27 -7.35
CA SER A 195 -2.30 15.40 -7.13
C SER A 195 -1.59 14.26 -7.87
N ALA A 196 -0.45 14.54 -8.49
CA ALA A 196 0.40 13.51 -9.10
C ALA A 196 0.81 12.39 -8.12
N LEU A 197 0.63 12.61 -6.83
CA LEU A 197 0.85 11.64 -5.76
C LEU A 197 -0.27 10.62 -5.56
N MET A 198 -1.48 10.93 -6.09
CA MET A 198 -2.65 10.07 -5.92
C MET A 198 -3.38 10.01 -7.26
N PRO A 199 -3.58 8.83 -7.84
CA PRO A 199 -4.44 8.66 -9.01
C PRO A 199 -5.84 9.18 -8.73
N GLU A 200 -6.60 9.50 -9.79
CA GLU A 200 -8.00 9.88 -9.62
C GLU A 200 -8.72 8.83 -8.76
N LEU A 201 -9.32 9.27 -7.67
CA LEU A 201 -9.82 8.38 -6.61
C LEU A 201 -10.90 7.43 -7.11
N ASP A 202 -11.84 7.89 -7.94
CA ASP A 202 -12.93 7.06 -8.44
C ASP A 202 -12.47 5.90 -9.34
N PRO A 203 -11.61 6.07 -10.35
CA PRO A 203 -11.03 4.98 -11.11
C PRO A 203 -10.22 4.01 -10.25
N LEU A 204 -9.45 4.52 -9.30
CA LEU A 204 -8.67 3.71 -8.37
C LEU A 204 -9.58 2.81 -7.50
N ILE A 205 -10.62 3.39 -6.89
CA ILE A 205 -11.60 2.65 -6.09
C ILE A 205 -12.33 1.62 -6.96
N GLN A 206 -12.71 1.98 -8.20
CA GLN A 206 -13.36 1.05 -9.09
C GLN A 206 -12.48 -0.15 -9.41
N SER A 207 -11.22 0.06 -9.79
CA SER A 207 -10.25 -1.01 -10.04
C SER A 207 -10.05 -1.89 -8.79
N TYR A 208 -10.00 -1.28 -7.61
CA TYR A 208 -9.91 -1.99 -6.35
C TYR A 208 -11.13 -2.90 -6.10
N LEU A 209 -12.35 -2.38 -6.26
CA LEU A 209 -13.59 -3.13 -6.05
C LEU A 209 -13.78 -4.26 -7.06
N GLU A 210 -13.35 -4.06 -8.29
CA GLU A 210 -13.36 -5.08 -9.35
C GLU A 210 -12.24 -6.12 -9.17
N GLY A 211 -11.29 -5.86 -8.28
CA GLY A 211 -10.09 -6.68 -8.11
C GLY A 211 -9.18 -6.63 -9.35
N ASP A 212 -9.28 -5.58 -10.15
CA ASP A 212 -8.41 -5.32 -11.30
C ASP A 212 -7.06 -4.79 -10.82
N THR A 213 -6.21 -5.72 -10.43
CA THR A 213 -4.88 -5.43 -9.88
C THR A 213 -3.90 -4.90 -10.91
N ILE A 214 -4.15 -5.14 -12.21
CA ILE A 214 -3.34 -4.58 -13.29
C ILE A 214 -3.57 -3.08 -13.34
N SER A 215 -4.83 -2.65 -13.47
CA SER A 215 -5.17 -1.23 -13.46
C SER A 215 -4.79 -0.54 -12.14
N LEU A 216 -4.87 -1.26 -11.02
CA LEU A 216 -4.37 -0.75 -9.73
C LEU A 216 -2.86 -0.51 -9.76
N MET A 217 -2.07 -1.46 -10.25
CA MET A 217 -0.62 -1.31 -10.35
C MET A 217 -0.23 -0.22 -11.36
N ASP A 218 -0.87 -0.23 -12.53
CA ASP A 218 -0.66 0.81 -13.56
C ASP A 218 -0.97 2.22 -13.05
N SER A 219 -1.92 2.35 -12.11
CA SER A 219 -2.23 3.64 -11.47
C SER A 219 -1.13 4.16 -10.56
N PHE A 220 -0.24 3.28 -10.10
CA PHE A 220 0.94 3.63 -9.29
C PHE A 220 2.24 3.67 -10.11
N GLU A 221 2.23 3.12 -11.34
CA GLU A 221 3.35 3.19 -12.28
C GLU A 221 3.26 4.51 -13.09
N GLU A 222 3.61 5.63 -12.46
CA GLU A 222 3.79 6.87 -13.21
C GLU A 222 5.04 6.80 -14.09
N GLU A 223 4.92 7.23 -15.33
CA GLU A 223 6.08 7.42 -16.22
C GLU A 223 7.09 8.37 -15.56
N GLY A 224 8.26 7.86 -15.21
CA GLY A 224 9.37 8.64 -14.67
C GLY A 224 9.64 8.52 -13.18
N LEU A 225 8.96 7.61 -12.47
CA LEU A 225 9.38 7.29 -11.09
C LEU A 225 10.83 6.81 -11.07
N PRO A 226 11.68 7.32 -10.17
CA PRO A 226 13.03 6.78 -10.00
C PRO A 226 12.99 5.29 -9.64
N GLU A 227 13.88 4.47 -10.23
CA GLU A 227 14.01 3.04 -9.89
C GLU A 227 14.20 2.84 -8.38
N GLU A 228 14.91 3.78 -7.73
CA GLU A 228 15.12 3.80 -6.29
C GLU A 228 13.83 3.96 -5.49
N PHE A 229 12.80 4.56 -6.08
CA PHE A 229 11.48 4.69 -5.45
C PHE A 229 10.79 3.34 -5.32
N GLU A 230 10.68 2.60 -6.42
CA GLU A 230 10.08 1.25 -6.41
C GLU A 230 10.86 0.30 -5.49
N GLU A 231 12.20 0.30 -5.59
CA GLU A 231 13.06 -0.51 -4.74
C GLU A 231 12.83 -0.20 -3.24
N ALA A 232 12.76 1.08 -2.88
CA ALA A 232 12.58 1.51 -1.51
C ALA A 232 11.17 1.24 -1.00
N MET A 233 10.15 1.58 -1.78
CA MET A 233 8.75 1.59 -1.34
C MET A 233 8.09 0.22 -1.42
N LEU A 234 8.57 -0.67 -2.28
CA LEU A 234 7.97 -1.99 -2.48
C LEU A 234 8.97 -3.14 -2.20
N VAL A 235 10.08 -3.21 -2.93
CA VAL A 235 10.91 -4.44 -2.98
C VAL A 235 11.48 -4.78 -1.60
N ILE A 236 12.18 -3.85 -0.98
CA ILE A 236 12.83 -4.06 0.34
C ILE A 236 11.79 -4.32 1.42
N ARG A 237 10.70 -3.59 1.40
CA ARG A 237 9.60 -3.72 2.36
C ARG A 237 8.92 -5.08 2.21
N ASN A 238 8.60 -5.51 0.99
CA ASN A 238 8.00 -6.81 0.71
C ASN A 238 8.85 -7.98 1.23
N GLN A 239 10.17 -7.91 1.06
CA GLN A 239 11.08 -8.93 1.58
C GLN A 239 10.97 -9.04 3.10
N LYS A 240 10.98 -7.92 3.82
CA LYS A 240 10.86 -7.90 5.29
C LYS A 240 9.49 -8.39 5.76
N MET A 241 8.42 -7.93 5.11
CA MET A 241 7.06 -8.38 5.42
C MET A 241 6.89 -9.88 5.19
N ALA A 242 7.42 -10.42 4.08
CA ALA A 242 7.39 -11.86 3.80
C ALA A 242 8.16 -12.69 4.84
N GLU A 243 9.30 -12.20 5.33
CA GLU A 243 10.05 -12.85 6.41
C GLU A 243 9.28 -12.87 7.74
N ARG A 244 8.67 -11.74 8.13
CA ARG A 244 7.87 -11.66 9.35
C ARG A 244 6.59 -12.49 9.25
N PHE A 245 5.89 -12.41 8.10
CA PHE A 245 4.76 -13.29 7.82
C PHE A 245 5.14 -14.76 8.00
N HIS A 246 6.25 -15.19 7.37
CA HIS A 246 6.73 -16.55 7.46
C HIS A 246 7.01 -16.95 8.92
N LYS A 247 7.71 -16.12 9.68
CA LYS A 247 8.03 -16.38 11.09
C LYS A 247 6.78 -16.58 11.95
N ILE A 248 5.76 -15.71 11.79
CA ILE A 248 4.51 -15.81 12.54
C ILE A 248 3.72 -17.06 12.12
N ALA A 249 3.60 -17.30 10.80
CA ALA A 249 2.83 -18.39 10.23
C ALA A 249 3.41 -19.80 10.52
N GLN A 250 4.65 -19.90 11.01
CA GLN A 250 5.21 -21.14 11.52
C GLN A 250 4.61 -21.58 12.87
N GLU A 251 4.14 -20.62 13.67
CA GLU A 251 3.69 -20.86 15.05
C GLU A 251 2.16 -20.69 15.22
N LYS A 252 1.58 -19.72 14.49
CA LYS A 252 0.19 -19.30 14.65
C LYS A 252 -0.48 -19.08 13.29
N SER A 253 -1.80 -19.27 13.22
CA SER A 253 -2.57 -18.85 12.05
C SER A 253 -2.67 -17.33 11.99
N LEU A 254 -2.48 -16.77 10.78
CA LEU A 254 -2.29 -15.35 10.55
C LEU A 254 -3.27 -14.84 9.49
N PHE A 255 -3.96 -13.74 9.78
CA PHE A 255 -4.60 -12.89 8.78
C PHE A 255 -3.76 -11.61 8.64
N ALA A 256 -3.21 -11.35 7.46
CA ALA A 256 -2.41 -10.16 7.18
C ALA A 256 -3.16 -9.23 6.21
N ALA A 257 -3.30 -7.97 6.60
CA ALA A 257 -3.84 -6.88 5.79
C ALA A 257 -2.71 -5.90 5.44
N VAL A 258 -2.41 -5.76 4.16
CA VAL A 258 -1.35 -4.89 3.64
C VAL A 258 -1.83 -4.17 2.39
N GLY A 259 -1.26 -3.03 2.04
CA GLY A 259 -1.62 -2.32 0.81
C GLY A 259 -1.55 -3.22 -0.43
N ALA A 260 -2.55 -3.14 -1.30
CA ALA A 260 -2.68 -4.02 -2.47
C ALA A 260 -1.45 -3.99 -3.38
N ALA A 261 -0.74 -2.86 -3.45
CA ALA A 261 0.51 -2.72 -4.21
C ALA A 261 1.62 -3.68 -3.75
N HIS A 262 1.58 -4.14 -2.49
CA HIS A 262 2.55 -5.10 -1.96
C HIS A 262 2.30 -6.55 -2.39
N LEU A 263 1.12 -6.88 -2.94
CA LEU A 263 0.75 -8.27 -3.24
C LEU A 263 1.42 -8.82 -4.48
N TYR A 264 1.48 -8.04 -5.56
CA TYR A 264 1.71 -8.50 -6.92
C TYR A 264 3.14 -8.25 -7.41
N GLY A 265 3.42 -8.78 -8.60
CA GLY A 265 4.72 -8.66 -9.22
C GLY A 265 5.74 -9.70 -8.74
N ARG A 266 6.94 -9.63 -9.34
CA ARG A 266 8.05 -10.56 -9.07
C ARG A 266 8.53 -10.48 -7.62
N ASN A 267 8.51 -9.27 -7.08
CA ASN A 267 8.94 -8.95 -5.71
C ASN A 267 7.74 -8.78 -4.77
N GLY A 268 6.52 -9.12 -5.21
CA GLY A 268 5.32 -9.04 -4.40
C GLY A 268 5.21 -10.17 -3.39
N LEU A 269 4.46 -9.94 -2.32
CA LEU A 269 4.29 -10.89 -1.20
C LEU A 269 3.80 -12.26 -1.65
N LEU A 270 2.89 -12.32 -2.64
CA LEU A 270 2.37 -13.58 -3.15
C LEU A 270 3.48 -14.45 -3.76
N GLN A 271 4.41 -13.83 -4.51
CA GLN A 271 5.52 -14.55 -5.10
C GLN A 271 6.55 -14.94 -4.05
N LEU A 272 6.91 -14.01 -3.16
CA LEU A 272 7.87 -14.26 -2.08
C LEU A 272 7.41 -15.40 -1.14
N LEU A 273 6.11 -15.50 -0.87
CA LEU A 273 5.56 -16.60 -0.08
C LEU A 273 5.55 -17.93 -0.86
N ARG A 274 5.28 -17.92 -2.17
CA ARG A 274 5.45 -19.11 -3.02
C ARG A 274 6.90 -19.61 -3.02
N ASP A 275 7.86 -18.70 -3.12
CA ASP A 275 9.29 -19.03 -3.08
C ASP A 275 9.71 -19.66 -1.73
N LYS A 276 9.00 -19.32 -0.64
CA LYS A 276 9.15 -19.96 0.67
C LYS A 276 8.37 -21.29 0.80
N GLY A 277 7.73 -21.75 -0.28
CA GLY A 277 7.02 -23.03 -0.34
C GLY A 277 5.56 -23.00 0.11
N TYR A 278 4.98 -21.84 0.34
CA TYR A 278 3.55 -21.74 0.65
C TYR A 278 2.70 -22.02 -0.59
N LYS A 279 1.58 -22.73 -0.39
CA LYS A 279 0.53 -22.81 -1.40
C LYS A 279 -0.32 -21.54 -1.31
N VAL A 280 -0.36 -20.78 -2.39
CA VAL A 280 -1.06 -19.48 -2.46
C VAL A 280 -2.21 -19.59 -3.44
N GLU A 281 -3.43 -19.50 -2.94
CA GLU A 281 -4.68 -19.69 -3.68
C GLU A 281 -5.54 -18.44 -3.57
N ASN A 282 -6.11 -18.02 -4.70
CA ASN A 282 -7.07 -16.93 -4.74
C ASN A 282 -8.35 -17.32 -3.98
N LEU A 283 -8.87 -16.40 -3.21
CA LEU A 283 -10.09 -16.57 -2.44
C LEU A 283 -11.14 -15.55 -2.88
N SER A 284 -12.21 -16.03 -3.52
CA SER A 284 -13.32 -15.16 -3.89
C SER A 284 -14.15 -14.79 -2.65
N LEU A 285 -14.20 -13.49 -2.34
CA LEU A 285 -14.99 -12.98 -1.20
C LEU A 285 -16.50 -12.97 -1.46
N ILE A 286 -16.93 -13.19 -2.71
CA ILE A 286 -18.36 -13.21 -3.09
C ILE A 286 -19.06 -14.49 -2.61
N HIS A 287 -18.30 -15.52 -2.27
CA HIS A 287 -18.80 -16.86 -1.94
C HIS A 287 -18.49 -17.33 -0.49
N ILE A 288 -18.07 -16.40 0.37
CA ILE A 288 -17.76 -16.73 1.78
C ILE A 288 -18.87 -16.26 2.71
#